data_e0b90f0c3657edbcc7fa0e3626e34683
#
_entry.id   e0b90f0c3657edbcc7fa0e3626e34683
#
_cell.length_a   1.000
_cell.length_b   1.000
_cell.length_c   1.000
_cell.angle_alpha   90.00
_cell.angle_beta   90.00
_cell.angle_gamma   90.00
#
_symmetry.space_group_name_H-M   'P 1'
#
loop_
_entity.id
_entity.type
_entity.pdbx_description
1 polymer ?
#
loop_
_entity_poly.entity_id
_entity_poly.type
_entity_poly.pdbx_seq_one_letter_code
_entity_poly.pdbx_strand_id
1 'polypeptide(L)'
;MDRVDLLNDILAQNPNDAFARYGLAMEYSKNGNLEQALGEFGKLLAANPDYTAGYFMAAQTLVRAERSEEARKMLAEGIRAAQRTCNRHAQAEMEAMLDELS
;
A
#
# COMPACT_ATOMS: atom_id res chain seq x y z
N MET A 1 22.84 6.13 8.75
CA MET A 1 21.72 5.15 8.61
C MET A 1 20.62 5.81 7.80
N ASP A 2 20.22 5.22 6.69
CA ASP A 2 19.15 5.78 5.90
C ASP A 2 17.78 5.34 6.45
N ARG A 3 16.72 5.85 5.83
CA ARG A 3 15.36 5.58 6.31
C ARG A 3 14.96 4.11 6.18
N VAL A 4 15.43 3.43 5.13
CA VAL A 4 15.17 2.00 4.94
C VAL A 4 15.80 1.20 6.07
N ASP A 5 17.06 1.49 6.40
CA ASP A 5 17.77 0.80 7.49
C ASP A 5 17.05 1.01 8.83
N LEU A 6 16.63 2.25 9.10
CA LEU A 6 15.93 2.58 10.34
C LEU A 6 14.62 1.81 10.45
N LEU A 7 13.84 1.78 9.36
CA LEU A 7 12.56 1.08 9.37
C LEU A 7 12.74 -0.43 9.51
N ASN A 8 13.77 -1.00 8.87
CA ASN A 8 14.09 -2.41 9.04
C ASN A 8 14.47 -2.74 10.47
N ASP A 9 15.21 -1.86 11.15
CA ASP A 9 15.55 -2.05 12.55
C ASP A 9 14.30 -2.07 13.44
N ILE A 10 13.36 -1.15 13.18
CA ILE A 10 12.09 -1.12 13.90
C ILE A 10 11.33 -2.43 13.70
N LEU A 11 11.25 -2.90 12.46
CA LEU A 11 10.53 -4.13 12.13
C LEU A 11 11.23 -5.38 12.67
N ALA A 12 12.57 -5.36 12.81
CA ALA A 12 13.31 -6.45 13.43
C ALA A 12 12.90 -6.63 14.90
N GLN A 13 12.63 -5.53 15.59
CA GLN A 13 12.21 -5.55 16.99
C GLN A 13 10.70 -5.74 17.14
N ASN A 14 9.92 -5.24 16.18
CA ASN A 14 8.47 -5.33 16.21
C ASN A 14 7.96 -5.65 14.79
N PRO A 15 7.95 -6.93 14.40
CA PRO A 15 7.54 -7.33 13.05
C PRO A 15 6.09 -7.01 12.71
N ASN A 16 5.26 -6.73 13.71
CA ASN A 16 3.84 -6.44 13.53
C ASN A 16 3.52 -4.95 13.50
N ASP A 17 4.55 -4.09 13.47
CA ASP A 17 4.35 -2.65 13.41
C ASP A 17 3.88 -2.26 12.00
N ALA A 18 2.56 -2.08 11.86
CA ALA A 18 1.94 -1.78 10.57
C ALA A 18 2.43 -0.44 10.01
N PHE A 19 2.56 0.57 10.85
CA PHE A 19 3.01 1.89 10.41
C PHE A 19 4.44 1.86 9.89
N ALA A 20 5.33 1.13 10.58
CA ALA A 20 6.71 0.99 10.13
C ALA A 20 6.78 0.22 8.80
N ARG A 21 5.97 -0.81 8.62
CA ARG A 21 5.95 -1.56 7.37
C ARG A 21 5.40 -0.72 6.21
N TYR A 22 4.35 0.04 6.48
CA TYR A 22 3.83 0.99 5.51
C TYR A 22 4.92 1.99 5.10
N GLY A 23 5.64 2.55 6.08
CA GLY A 23 6.74 3.47 5.83
C GLY A 23 7.85 2.85 4.98
N LEU A 24 8.19 1.59 5.26
CA LEU A 24 9.21 0.87 4.48
C LEU A 24 8.76 0.67 3.03
N ALA A 25 7.51 0.24 2.83
CA ALA A 25 6.96 0.08 1.48
C ALA A 25 6.99 1.40 0.71
N MET A 26 6.62 2.51 1.38
CA MET A 26 6.63 3.83 0.77
C MET A 26 8.05 4.26 0.37
N GLU A 27 9.02 3.96 1.21
CA GLU A 27 10.42 4.32 0.94
C GLU A 27 10.96 3.55 -0.27
N TYR A 28 10.67 2.25 -0.34
CA TYR A 28 11.03 1.45 -1.51
C TYR A 28 10.37 1.98 -2.78
N SER A 29 9.09 2.31 -2.71
CA SER A 29 8.35 2.85 -3.86
C SER A 29 8.95 4.17 -4.33
N LYS A 30 9.25 5.06 -3.40
CA LYS A 30 9.88 6.36 -3.68
C LYS A 30 11.24 6.19 -4.37
N ASN A 31 11.99 5.18 -3.96
CA ASN A 31 13.33 4.93 -4.51
C ASN A 31 13.30 4.15 -5.83
N GLY A 32 12.13 3.81 -6.33
CA GLY A 32 12.01 3.06 -7.57
C GLY A 32 12.13 1.55 -7.42
N ASN A 33 12.26 1.06 -6.18
CA ASN A 33 12.35 -0.37 -5.89
C ASN A 33 10.95 -0.95 -5.80
N LEU A 34 10.26 -1.01 -6.93
CA LEU A 34 8.82 -1.27 -6.98
C LEU A 34 8.46 -2.68 -6.53
N GLU A 35 9.24 -3.70 -6.90
CA GLU A 35 8.97 -5.07 -6.48
C GLU A 35 9.11 -5.25 -4.96
N GLN A 36 10.12 -4.63 -4.37
CA GLN A 36 10.31 -4.67 -2.91
C GLN A 36 9.17 -3.95 -2.21
N ALA A 37 8.74 -2.80 -2.76
CA ALA A 37 7.60 -2.06 -2.23
C ALA A 37 6.34 -2.92 -2.24
N LEU A 38 6.05 -3.58 -3.35
CA LEU A 38 4.88 -4.43 -3.48
C LEU A 38 4.91 -5.60 -2.50
N GLY A 39 6.09 -6.16 -2.26
CA GLY A 39 6.26 -7.22 -1.26
C GLY A 39 5.89 -6.75 0.14
N GLU A 40 6.33 -5.55 0.52
CA GLU A 40 6.02 -4.98 1.83
C GLU A 40 4.54 -4.59 1.95
N PHE A 41 3.95 -4.02 0.90
CA PHE A 41 2.50 -3.76 0.89
C PHE A 41 1.71 -5.06 1.04
N GLY A 42 2.14 -6.13 0.38
CA GLY A 42 1.48 -7.43 0.50
C GLY A 42 1.46 -7.94 1.93
N LYS A 43 2.60 -7.87 2.61
CA LYS A 43 2.71 -8.27 4.03
C LYS A 43 1.83 -7.39 4.92
N LEU A 44 1.84 -6.08 4.67
CA LEU A 44 1.05 -5.12 5.42
C LEU A 44 -0.45 -5.47 5.33
N LEU A 45 -0.95 -5.67 4.12
CA LEU A 45 -2.37 -5.87 3.88
C LEU A 45 -2.85 -7.25 4.29
N ALA A 46 -1.97 -8.27 4.22
CA ALA A 46 -2.30 -9.60 4.72
C ALA A 46 -2.52 -9.57 6.23
N ALA A 47 -1.71 -8.81 6.96
CA ALA A 47 -1.83 -8.70 8.41
C ALA A 47 -2.86 -7.66 8.84
N ASN A 48 -3.11 -6.65 8.01
CA ASN A 48 -3.97 -5.50 8.33
C ASN A 48 -4.90 -5.21 7.15
N PRO A 49 -5.93 -6.04 6.93
CA PRO A 49 -6.79 -5.91 5.74
C PRO A 49 -7.63 -4.63 5.68
N ASP A 50 -7.69 -3.89 6.79
CA ASP A 50 -8.42 -2.61 6.82
C ASP A 50 -7.49 -1.39 6.75
N TYR A 51 -6.23 -1.58 6.42
CA TYR A 51 -5.26 -0.48 6.30
C TYR A 51 -5.44 0.20 4.94
N THR A 52 -6.43 1.09 4.85
CA THR A 52 -6.88 1.65 3.57
C THR A 52 -5.80 2.38 2.79
N ALA A 53 -4.94 3.14 3.48
CA ALA A 53 -3.84 3.85 2.82
C ALA A 53 -2.89 2.88 2.10
N GLY A 54 -2.74 1.66 2.61
CA GLY A 54 -1.90 0.64 1.99
C GLY A 54 -2.40 0.22 0.62
N TYR A 55 -3.71 0.05 0.46
CA TYR A 55 -4.29 -0.31 -0.84
C TYR A 55 -4.06 0.80 -1.87
N PHE A 56 -4.29 2.05 -1.46
CA PHE A 56 -4.13 3.18 -2.37
C PHE A 56 -2.68 3.30 -2.86
N MET A 57 -1.74 3.25 -1.94
CA MET A 57 -0.32 3.38 -2.29
C MET A 57 0.22 2.16 -3.04
N ALA A 58 -0.27 0.97 -2.72
CA ALA A 58 0.07 -0.24 -3.47
C ALA A 58 -0.43 -0.12 -4.92
N ALA A 59 -1.65 0.40 -5.10
CA ALA A 59 -2.20 0.61 -6.44
C ALA A 59 -1.38 1.62 -7.23
N GLN A 60 -0.97 2.74 -6.61
CA GLN A 60 -0.10 3.70 -7.27
C GLN A 60 1.23 3.07 -7.70
N THR A 61 1.79 2.23 -6.85
CA THR A 61 3.03 1.52 -7.14
C THR A 61 2.86 0.57 -8.32
N LEU A 62 1.73 -0.13 -8.37
CA LEU A 62 1.40 -1.04 -9.48
C LEU A 62 1.24 -0.28 -10.81
N VAL A 63 0.63 0.90 -10.77
CA VAL A 63 0.52 1.73 -11.98
C VAL A 63 1.91 2.16 -12.46
N ARG A 64 2.78 2.57 -11.56
CA ARG A 64 4.16 2.93 -11.90
C ARG A 64 4.94 1.75 -12.48
N ALA A 65 4.61 0.54 -12.06
CA ALA A 65 5.21 -0.70 -12.56
C ALA A 65 4.54 -1.18 -13.86
N GLU A 66 3.60 -0.42 -14.39
CA GLU A 66 2.85 -0.73 -15.61
C GLU A 66 2.01 -2.02 -15.46
N ARG A 67 1.49 -2.23 -14.24
CA ARG A 67 0.66 -3.39 -13.89
C ARG A 67 -0.76 -2.93 -13.57
N SER A 68 -1.41 -2.31 -14.56
CA SER A 68 -2.72 -1.66 -14.39
C SER A 68 -3.85 -2.62 -13.99
N GLU A 69 -3.82 -3.85 -14.49
CA GLU A 69 -4.83 -4.85 -14.15
C GLU A 69 -4.79 -5.18 -12.66
N GLU A 70 -3.59 -5.39 -12.11
CA GLU A 70 -3.41 -5.65 -10.70
C GLU A 70 -3.76 -4.43 -9.87
N ALA A 71 -3.47 -3.22 -10.38
CA ALA A 71 -3.85 -1.97 -9.71
C ALA A 71 -5.36 -1.88 -9.56
N ARG A 72 -6.12 -2.23 -10.60
CA ARG A 72 -7.58 -2.22 -10.53
C ARG A 72 -8.10 -3.18 -9.47
N LYS A 73 -7.53 -4.37 -9.38
CA LYS A 73 -7.91 -5.36 -8.35
C LYS A 73 -7.59 -4.83 -6.95
N MET A 74 -6.42 -4.23 -6.79
CA MET A 74 -5.99 -3.65 -5.51
C MET A 74 -6.95 -2.55 -5.07
N LEU A 75 -7.37 -1.68 -6.00
CA LEU A 75 -8.32 -0.62 -5.69
C LEU A 75 -9.69 -1.16 -5.32
N ALA A 76 -10.15 -2.21 -6.01
CA ALA A 76 -11.44 -2.83 -5.67
C ALA A 76 -11.43 -3.37 -4.24
N GLU A 77 -10.34 -4.02 -3.84
CA GLU A 77 -10.20 -4.51 -2.47
C GLU A 77 -10.12 -3.35 -1.47
N GLY A 78 -9.38 -2.30 -1.82
CA GLY A 78 -9.26 -1.13 -0.95
C GLY A 78 -10.58 -0.40 -0.76
N ILE A 79 -11.39 -0.32 -1.81
CA ILE A 79 -12.73 0.28 -1.73
C ILE A 79 -13.59 -0.52 -0.75
N ARG A 80 -13.54 -1.85 -0.81
CA ARG A 80 -14.27 -2.69 0.14
C ARG A 80 -13.80 -2.46 1.57
N ALA A 81 -12.49 -2.34 1.78
CA ALA A 81 -11.93 -2.04 3.09
C ALA A 81 -12.39 -0.67 3.60
N ALA A 82 -12.41 0.33 2.72
CA ALA A 82 -12.89 1.67 3.06
C ALA A 82 -14.38 1.64 3.44
N GLN A 83 -15.17 0.85 2.75
CA GLN A 83 -16.60 0.68 3.08
C GLN A 83 -16.77 0.02 4.45
N ARG A 84 -16.01 -1.04 4.74
CA ARG A 84 -16.08 -1.73 6.04
C ARG A 84 -15.74 -0.79 7.20
N THR A 85 -14.81 0.14 6.98
CA THR A 85 -14.33 1.04 8.03
C THR A 85 -15.02 2.40 8.00
N CYS A 86 -16.00 2.58 7.12
CA CYS A 86 -16.72 3.85 6.93
C CYS A 86 -15.77 5.01 6.61
N ASN A 87 -14.70 4.74 5.88
CA ASN A 87 -13.73 5.74 5.49
C ASN A 87 -14.10 6.30 4.11
N ARG A 88 -14.99 7.28 4.11
CA ARG A 88 -15.53 7.86 2.86
C ARG A 88 -14.47 8.57 2.04
N HIS A 89 -13.52 9.23 2.69
CA HIS A 89 -12.45 9.93 1.98
C HIS A 89 -11.58 8.94 1.20
N ALA A 90 -11.14 7.88 1.85
CA ALA A 90 -10.34 6.85 1.19
C ALA A 90 -11.12 6.17 0.06
N GLN A 91 -12.40 5.89 0.28
CA GLN A 91 -13.26 5.30 -0.74
C GLN A 91 -13.32 6.19 -1.98
N ALA A 92 -13.58 7.49 -1.80
CA ALA A 92 -13.70 8.44 -2.91
C ALA A 92 -12.38 8.54 -3.70
N GLU A 93 -11.24 8.59 -3.00
CA GLU A 93 -9.93 8.65 -3.65
C GLU A 93 -9.67 7.41 -4.50
N MET A 94 -9.99 6.23 -3.97
CA MET A 94 -9.75 4.98 -4.69
C MET A 94 -10.72 4.80 -5.86
N GLU A 95 -11.96 5.24 -5.70
CA GLU A 95 -12.93 5.22 -6.81
C GLU A 95 -12.49 6.14 -7.95
N ALA A 96 -11.99 7.33 -7.62
CA ALA A 96 -11.48 8.26 -8.62
C ALA A 96 -10.30 7.66 -9.39
N MET A 97 -9.37 7.03 -8.68
CA MET A 97 -8.22 6.39 -9.32
C MET A 97 -8.65 5.21 -10.19
N LEU A 98 -9.60 4.42 -9.73
CA LEU A 98 -10.12 3.29 -10.50
C LEU A 98 -10.76 3.78 -11.80
N ASP A 99 -11.52 4.88 -11.75
CA ASP A 99 -12.11 5.48 -12.95
C ASP A 99 -11.04 5.89 -13.96
N GLU A 100 -9.92 6.44 -13.49
CA GLU A 100 -8.81 6.84 -14.37
C GLU A 100 -8.17 5.65 -15.07
N LEU A 101 -8.21 4.47 -14.46
CA LEU A 101 -7.61 3.26 -15.02
C LEU A 101 -8.56 2.47 -15.94
N SER A 102 -9.78 2.87 -16.01
CA SER A 102 -10.83 2.16 -16.79
C SER A 102 -10.94 2.65 -18.22
#